data_1671703997a0ca48f0a9ab50171b776e
#
_entry.id   1671703997a0ca48f0a9ab50171b776e
#
_cell.length_a   1.000
_cell.length_b   1.000
_cell.length_c   1.000
_cell.angle_alpha   90.00
_cell.angle_beta   90.00
_cell.angle_gamma   90.00
#
_symmetry.space_group_name_H-M   'P 1'
#
loop_
_entity.id
_entity.type
_entity.pdbx_description
1 polymer ?
#
loop_
_entity_poly.entity_id
_entity_poly.type
_entity_poly.pdbx_seq_one_letter_code
_entity_poly.pdbx_strand_id
1 'polypeptide(L)'
;FVPNETDSMTHNLSPQTDARGVVVSECKPSSLEGYERALYQFQSNFGDATETLAATVKNDPEFVMGHVFNASAMLMMTERQYIPAIRHSIESAESLSHKSNDREKELIVAARDCLEGRWDRACVAWDRVLARYPRDAMAIQCAHLMDFFRGDAVNLRDRVGRVIQHWHESVLGYSYILGMQAFGFEECNQYDKAEEIANKALEIEPRDGWSVHALAHVMEMQGRYEEGKDLMLSREQDWAPDNGFASHNWWHLALFHIEHEDFPSAVRLYDEK
;
A
#
# COMPACT_ATOMS: atom_id res chain seq x y z
N PHE A 1 0.29 -60.35 1.92
CA PHE A 1 -0.66 -59.23 2.06
C PHE A 1 -0.01 -58.16 2.93
N VAL A 2 0.47 -57.11 2.32
CA VAL A 2 0.98 -55.92 3.01
C VAL A 2 -0.06 -54.83 2.69
N PRO A 3 -0.68 -54.16 3.66
CA PRO A 3 -1.53 -53.02 3.38
C PRO A 3 -0.67 -51.81 3.01
N ASN A 4 -0.98 -51.23 1.87
CA ASN A 4 -0.44 -49.96 1.43
C ASN A 4 -1.10 -48.88 2.28
N GLU A 5 -0.42 -48.38 3.29
CA GLU A 5 -0.82 -47.14 3.98
C GLU A 5 -0.36 -45.98 3.11
N THR A 6 -1.23 -45.49 2.24
CA THR A 6 -1.15 -44.12 1.72
C THR A 6 -1.63 -43.19 2.82
N ASP A 7 -0.69 -42.80 3.64
CA ASP A 7 -0.91 -41.75 4.65
C ASP A 7 -1.15 -40.42 3.90
N SER A 8 -2.42 -40.12 3.63
CA SER A 8 -2.80 -38.80 3.20
C SER A 8 -2.65 -37.86 4.40
N MET A 9 -1.47 -37.25 4.57
CA MET A 9 -1.30 -36.15 5.47
C MET A 9 -2.22 -35.01 5.01
N THR A 10 -3.45 -35.01 5.46
CA THR A 10 -4.28 -33.83 5.51
C THR A 10 -3.60 -32.88 6.50
N HIS A 11 -2.75 -31.99 5.97
CA HIS A 11 -2.27 -30.88 6.78
C HIS A 11 -3.50 -30.10 7.18
N ASN A 12 -3.93 -30.24 8.43
CA ASN A 12 -4.88 -29.34 9.06
C ASN A 12 -4.21 -27.96 9.11
N LEU A 13 -4.43 -27.17 8.05
CA LEU A 13 -3.99 -25.79 8.02
C LEU A 13 -4.82 -25.05 9.09
N SER A 14 -4.16 -24.35 10.00
CA SER A 14 -4.79 -23.51 11.05
C SER A 14 -4.68 -22.04 10.65
N PRO A 15 -5.58 -21.18 11.15
CA PRO A 15 -5.42 -19.73 11.01
C PRO A 15 -4.04 -19.30 11.48
N GLN A 16 -3.43 -18.40 10.72
CA GLN A 16 -2.10 -17.84 11.01
C GLN A 16 -2.23 -16.36 11.33
N THR A 17 -1.15 -15.75 11.79
CA THR A 17 -1.05 -14.30 11.95
C THR A 17 0.04 -13.77 11.05
N ASP A 18 -0.20 -12.62 10.45
CA ASP A 18 0.83 -11.88 9.72
C ASP A 18 1.87 -11.27 10.68
N ALA A 19 2.92 -10.65 10.13
CA ALA A 19 4.00 -10.06 10.92
C ALA A 19 3.55 -8.89 11.83
N ARG A 20 2.35 -8.36 11.64
CA ARG A 20 1.73 -7.30 12.47
C ARG A 20 0.75 -7.86 13.50
N GLY A 21 0.61 -9.20 13.55
CA GLY A 21 -0.30 -9.90 14.46
C GLY A 21 -1.76 -9.91 13.99
N VAL A 22 -2.02 -9.65 12.71
CA VAL A 22 -3.37 -9.69 12.13
C VAL A 22 -3.68 -11.10 11.64
N VAL A 23 -4.86 -11.62 12.03
CA VAL A 23 -5.26 -13.00 11.70
C VAL A 23 -5.53 -13.15 10.21
N VAL A 24 -4.95 -14.19 9.62
CA VAL A 24 -5.16 -14.64 8.24
C VAL A 24 -5.80 -16.02 8.29
N SER A 25 -6.78 -16.29 7.42
CA SER A 25 -7.39 -17.62 7.28
C SER A 25 -6.35 -18.67 6.93
N GLU A 26 -6.77 -19.93 6.99
CA GLU A 26 -5.92 -21.07 6.63
C GLU A 26 -5.20 -20.85 5.30
N CYS A 27 -3.88 -20.99 5.32
CA CYS A 27 -3.04 -20.92 4.14
C CYS A 27 -1.74 -21.71 4.33
N LYS A 28 -1.06 -21.99 3.23
CA LYS A 28 0.28 -22.56 3.30
C LYS A 28 1.26 -21.53 3.86
N PRO A 29 2.31 -21.94 4.59
CA PRO A 29 3.37 -21.02 5.04
C PRO A 29 3.95 -20.18 3.90
N SER A 30 4.21 -20.79 2.73
CA SER A 30 4.71 -20.08 1.55
C SER A 30 3.72 -19.02 1.00
N SER A 31 2.41 -19.20 1.23
CA SER A 31 1.38 -18.24 0.84
C SER A 31 1.41 -17.01 1.74
N LEU A 32 1.63 -17.20 3.05
CA LEU A 32 1.83 -16.11 3.99
C LEU A 32 3.12 -15.32 3.69
N GLU A 33 4.22 -16.02 3.36
CA GLU A 33 5.46 -15.38 2.90
C GLU A 33 5.25 -14.56 1.61
N GLY A 34 4.47 -15.10 0.66
CA GLY A 34 4.09 -14.38 -0.56
C GLY A 34 3.26 -13.13 -0.26
N TYR A 35 2.31 -13.21 0.66
CA TYR A 35 1.50 -12.09 1.15
C TYR A 35 2.36 -11.00 1.78
N GLU A 36 3.29 -11.37 2.68
CA GLU A 36 4.20 -10.43 3.34
C GLU A 36 5.11 -9.71 2.34
N ARG A 37 5.67 -10.45 1.39
CA ARG A 37 6.49 -9.86 0.33
C ARG A 37 5.67 -8.90 -0.54
N ALA A 38 4.48 -9.30 -0.96
CA ALA A 38 3.60 -8.43 -1.73
C ALA A 38 3.20 -7.18 -0.96
N LEU A 39 2.98 -7.28 0.34
CA LEU A 39 2.63 -6.13 1.17
C LEU A 39 3.81 -5.15 1.30
N TYR A 40 5.03 -5.65 1.46
CA TYR A 40 6.23 -4.82 1.38
C TYR A 40 6.32 -4.10 0.02
N GLN A 41 6.16 -4.83 -1.08
CA GLN A 41 6.22 -4.27 -2.43
C GLN A 41 5.13 -3.21 -2.68
N PHE A 42 3.94 -3.44 -2.16
CA PHE A 42 2.80 -2.52 -2.28
C PHE A 42 2.99 -1.24 -1.48
N GLN A 43 3.60 -1.32 -0.29
CA GLN A 43 3.87 -0.16 0.55
C GLN A 43 5.09 0.63 0.10
N SER A 44 6.15 -0.05 -0.31
CA SER A 44 7.43 0.55 -0.67
C SER A 44 7.54 0.96 -2.14
N ASN A 45 6.66 0.41 -3.00
CA ASN A 45 6.75 0.48 -4.47
C ASN A 45 8.02 -0.15 -5.07
N PHE A 46 8.74 -1.00 -4.32
CA PHE A 46 9.88 -1.76 -4.84
C PHE A 46 9.44 -3.15 -5.29
N GLY A 47 9.59 -3.46 -6.57
CA GLY A 47 9.14 -4.72 -7.17
C GLY A 47 7.67 -4.69 -7.59
N ASP A 48 7.08 -5.87 -7.86
CA ASP A 48 5.71 -6.01 -8.36
C ASP A 48 4.87 -6.88 -7.42
N ALA A 49 3.99 -6.22 -6.65
CA ALA A 49 3.07 -6.88 -5.73
C ALA A 49 2.04 -7.76 -6.48
N THR A 50 1.59 -7.34 -7.67
CA THR A 50 0.58 -8.08 -8.44
C THR A 50 1.16 -9.36 -9.03
N GLU A 51 2.40 -9.33 -9.52
CA GLU A 51 3.12 -10.53 -9.97
C GLU A 51 3.33 -11.51 -8.81
N THR A 52 3.79 -11.01 -7.65
CA THR A 52 3.98 -11.82 -6.45
C THR A 52 2.68 -12.48 -6.00
N LEU A 53 1.57 -11.73 -5.99
CA LEU A 53 0.25 -12.25 -5.60
C LEU A 53 -0.30 -13.24 -6.61
N ALA A 54 -0.15 -12.99 -7.91
CA ALA A 54 -0.54 -13.93 -8.95
C ALA A 54 0.19 -15.27 -8.82
N ALA A 55 1.50 -15.24 -8.56
CA ALA A 55 2.28 -16.46 -8.28
C ALA A 55 1.81 -17.16 -6.99
N THR A 56 1.50 -16.39 -5.95
CA THR A 56 1.04 -16.92 -4.66
C THR A 56 -0.31 -17.64 -4.81
N VAL A 57 -1.32 -17.04 -5.44
CA VAL A 57 -2.63 -17.67 -5.64
C VAL A 57 -2.59 -18.83 -6.63
N LYS A 58 -1.65 -18.82 -7.59
CA LYS A 58 -1.43 -19.95 -8.47
C LYS A 58 -0.94 -21.18 -7.69
N ASN A 59 -0.08 -21.00 -6.69
CA ASN A 59 0.46 -22.06 -5.86
C ASN A 59 -0.50 -22.49 -4.74
N ASP A 60 -1.40 -21.60 -4.33
CA ASP A 60 -2.40 -21.83 -3.29
C ASP A 60 -3.75 -21.20 -3.70
N PRO A 61 -4.51 -21.84 -4.58
CA PRO A 61 -5.76 -21.29 -5.10
C PRO A 61 -6.85 -21.09 -4.04
N GLU A 62 -6.70 -21.69 -2.85
CA GLU A 62 -7.63 -21.57 -1.74
C GLU A 62 -7.25 -20.46 -0.74
N PHE A 63 -6.14 -19.76 -0.98
CA PHE A 63 -5.70 -18.66 -0.14
C PHE A 63 -6.54 -17.40 -0.34
N VAL A 64 -7.53 -17.19 0.53
CA VAL A 64 -8.49 -16.08 0.44
C VAL A 64 -7.79 -14.73 0.36
N MET A 65 -6.86 -14.45 1.30
CA MET A 65 -6.15 -13.15 1.33
C MET A 65 -5.28 -12.90 0.12
N GLY A 66 -4.77 -13.95 -0.53
CA GLY A 66 -4.06 -13.81 -1.80
C GLY A 66 -4.95 -13.23 -2.89
N HIS A 67 -6.16 -13.75 -3.03
CA HIS A 67 -7.14 -13.24 -4.00
C HIS A 67 -7.62 -11.82 -3.66
N VAL A 68 -7.94 -11.58 -2.39
CA VAL A 68 -8.40 -10.26 -1.90
C VAL A 68 -7.34 -9.20 -2.15
N PHE A 69 -6.09 -9.49 -1.79
CA PHE A 69 -5.01 -8.53 -1.96
C PHE A 69 -4.65 -8.33 -3.43
N ASN A 70 -4.66 -9.38 -4.24
CA ASN A 70 -4.41 -9.26 -5.69
C ASN A 70 -5.44 -8.32 -6.35
N ALA A 71 -6.72 -8.48 -6.02
CA ALA A 71 -7.77 -7.57 -6.48
C ALA A 71 -7.53 -6.14 -6.00
N SER A 72 -7.23 -5.97 -4.71
CA SER A 72 -7.04 -4.65 -4.08
C SER A 72 -5.84 -3.90 -4.65
N ALA A 73 -4.70 -4.57 -4.85
CA ALA A 73 -3.52 -3.97 -5.45
C ALA A 73 -3.80 -3.48 -6.87
N MET A 74 -4.44 -4.30 -7.71
CA MET A 74 -4.82 -3.88 -9.08
C MET A 74 -5.87 -2.76 -9.08
N LEU A 75 -6.81 -2.73 -8.13
CA LEU A 75 -7.78 -1.64 -7.99
C LEU A 75 -7.10 -0.30 -7.72
N MET A 76 -6.05 -0.29 -6.89
CA MET A 76 -5.30 0.94 -6.56
C MET A 76 -4.46 1.45 -7.73
N MET A 77 -4.17 0.62 -8.74
CA MET A 77 -3.51 1.08 -9.98
C MET A 77 -4.44 1.89 -10.88
N THR A 78 -5.76 1.84 -10.67
CA THR A 78 -6.80 2.58 -11.43
C THR A 78 -6.82 2.31 -12.94
N GLU A 79 -6.23 1.19 -13.38
CA GLU A 79 -6.04 0.83 -14.80
C GLU A 79 -7.20 -0.04 -15.33
N ARG A 80 -7.88 0.41 -16.39
CA ARG A 80 -9.01 -0.30 -16.99
C ARG A 80 -8.67 -1.69 -17.50
N GLN A 81 -7.43 -1.90 -17.93
CA GLN A 81 -6.97 -3.20 -18.44
C GLN A 81 -7.02 -4.31 -17.39
N TYR A 82 -6.93 -3.99 -16.11
CA TYR A 82 -6.98 -4.98 -15.02
C TYR A 82 -8.40 -5.38 -14.60
N ILE A 83 -9.46 -4.71 -15.08
CA ILE A 83 -10.85 -5.01 -14.66
C ILE A 83 -11.21 -6.52 -14.79
N PRO A 84 -10.87 -7.25 -15.87
CA PRO A 84 -11.17 -8.69 -15.93
C PRO A 84 -10.44 -9.50 -14.85
N ALA A 85 -9.16 -9.20 -14.57
CA ALA A 85 -8.37 -9.88 -13.55
C ALA A 85 -8.84 -9.54 -12.13
N ILE A 86 -9.19 -8.27 -11.88
CA ILE A 86 -9.79 -7.82 -10.62
C ILE A 86 -11.08 -8.59 -10.34
N ARG A 87 -11.98 -8.64 -11.32
CA ARG A 87 -13.26 -9.37 -11.22
C ARG A 87 -13.04 -10.85 -10.90
N HIS A 88 -12.13 -11.50 -11.62
CA HIS A 88 -11.78 -12.89 -11.37
C HIS A 88 -11.26 -13.13 -9.95
N SER A 89 -10.36 -12.25 -9.46
CA SER A 89 -9.81 -12.36 -8.10
C SER A 89 -10.90 -12.18 -7.03
N ILE A 90 -11.82 -11.21 -7.21
CA ILE A 90 -12.93 -10.99 -6.27
C ILE A 90 -13.88 -12.20 -6.27
N GLU A 91 -14.28 -12.70 -7.45
CA GLU A 91 -15.17 -13.87 -7.57
C GLU A 91 -14.54 -15.13 -6.95
N SER A 92 -13.21 -15.31 -7.11
CA SER A 92 -12.47 -16.38 -6.45
C SER A 92 -12.52 -16.24 -4.92
N ALA A 93 -12.29 -15.05 -4.38
CA ALA A 93 -12.39 -14.79 -2.94
C ALA A 93 -13.82 -15.01 -2.41
N GLU A 94 -14.84 -14.57 -3.14
CA GLU A 94 -16.26 -14.77 -2.79
C GLU A 94 -16.64 -16.26 -2.75
N SER A 95 -16.14 -17.05 -3.70
CA SER A 95 -16.38 -18.51 -3.73
C SER A 95 -15.78 -19.22 -2.52
N LEU A 96 -14.71 -18.66 -1.95
CA LEU A 96 -14.02 -19.12 -0.77
C LEU A 96 -14.53 -18.47 0.55
N SER A 97 -15.64 -17.73 0.51
CA SER A 97 -16.17 -17.00 1.68
C SER A 97 -16.45 -17.89 2.88
N HIS A 98 -16.72 -19.18 2.68
CA HIS A 98 -16.91 -20.17 3.74
C HIS A 98 -15.61 -20.47 4.52
N LYS A 99 -14.43 -20.17 3.96
CA LYS A 99 -13.10 -20.26 4.60
C LYS A 99 -12.64 -18.94 5.19
N SER A 100 -13.29 -17.82 4.82
CA SER A 100 -12.90 -16.47 5.22
C SER A 100 -13.26 -16.18 6.67
N ASN A 101 -12.36 -15.52 7.39
CA ASN A 101 -12.68 -14.89 8.66
C ASN A 101 -13.49 -13.59 8.44
N ASP A 102 -13.98 -12.96 9.53
CA ASP A 102 -14.84 -11.76 9.43
C ASP A 102 -14.11 -10.56 8.83
N ARG A 103 -12.79 -10.42 9.07
CA ARG A 103 -11.95 -9.39 8.46
C ARG A 103 -11.89 -9.54 6.95
N GLU A 104 -11.62 -10.75 6.48
CA GLU A 104 -11.50 -11.06 5.06
C GLU A 104 -12.82 -10.88 4.32
N LYS A 105 -13.95 -11.21 4.95
CA LYS A 105 -15.28 -10.94 4.38
C LYS A 105 -15.52 -9.44 4.16
N GLU A 106 -15.14 -8.60 5.12
CA GLU A 106 -15.25 -7.14 4.96
C GLU A 106 -14.30 -6.61 3.86
N LEU A 107 -13.10 -7.18 3.74
CA LEU A 107 -12.16 -6.80 2.68
C LEU A 107 -12.66 -7.22 1.29
N ILE A 108 -13.33 -8.37 1.16
CA ILE A 108 -14.00 -8.80 -0.08
C ILE A 108 -15.11 -7.80 -0.44
N VAL A 109 -15.91 -7.37 0.55
CA VAL A 109 -16.95 -6.35 0.33
C VAL A 109 -16.32 -5.03 -0.14
N ALA A 110 -15.24 -4.58 0.49
CA ALA A 110 -14.53 -3.37 0.09
C ALA A 110 -14.03 -3.44 -1.37
N ALA A 111 -13.39 -4.56 -1.75
CA ALA A 111 -12.90 -4.77 -3.11
C ALA A 111 -14.05 -4.79 -4.14
N ARG A 112 -15.18 -5.44 -3.82
CA ARG A 112 -16.38 -5.48 -4.67
C ARG A 112 -16.98 -4.07 -4.82
N ASP A 113 -17.16 -3.33 -3.74
CA ASP A 113 -17.71 -1.97 -3.79
C ASP A 113 -16.78 -1.04 -4.59
N CYS A 114 -15.46 -1.19 -4.44
CA CYS A 114 -14.49 -0.43 -5.20
C CYS A 114 -14.59 -0.71 -6.71
N LEU A 115 -14.62 -1.99 -7.13
CA LEU A 115 -14.79 -2.41 -8.53
C LEU A 115 -16.07 -1.84 -9.16
N GLU A 116 -17.14 -1.75 -8.38
CA GLU A 116 -18.45 -1.26 -8.84
C GLU A 116 -18.59 0.26 -8.74
N GLY A 117 -17.50 0.99 -8.43
CA GLY A 117 -17.49 2.45 -8.35
C GLY A 117 -18.17 3.03 -7.10
N ARG A 118 -18.47 2.20 -6.10
CA ARG A 118 -19.03 2.64 -4.81
C ARG A 118 -17.92 2.91 -3.81
N TRP A 119 -17.04 3.83 -4.14
CA TRP A 119 -15.80 4.11 -3.40
C TRP A 119 -16.03 4.57 -1.96
N ASP A 120 -17.11 5.32 -1.72
CA ASP A 120 -17.57 5.70 -0.38
C ASP A 120 -17.87 4.47 0.50
N ARG A 121 -18.54 3.47 -0.05
CA ARG A 121 -18.85 2.22 0.65
C ARG A 121 -17.61 1.38 0.89
N ALA A 122 -16.71 1.32 -0.08
CA ALA A 122 -15.42 0.65 0.09
C ALA A 122 -14.63 1.26 1.26
N CYS A 123 -14.58 2.60 1.36
CA CYS A 123 -13.96 3.29 2.50
C CYS A 123 -14.61 2.94 3.84
N VAL A 124 -15.95 2.85 3.90
CA VAL A 124 -16.68 2.42 5.11
C VAL A 124 -16.35 0.96 5.47
N ALA A 125 -16.20 0.08 4.49
CA ALA A 125 -15.82 -1.32 4.75
C ALA A 125 -14.39 -1.41 5.31
N TRP A 126 -13.42 -0.68 4.75
CA TRP A 126 -12.07 -0.59 5.32
C TRP A 126 -12.07 0.04 6.72
N ASP A 127 -12.89 1.05 7.00
CA ASP A 127 -13.04 1.60 8.36
C ASP A 127 -13.50 0.54 9.37
N ARG A 128 -14.47 -0.32 8.99
CA ARG A 128 -14.92 -1.44 9.84
C ARG A 128 -13.79 -2.44 10.12
N VAL A 129 -12.95 -2.71 9.12
CA VAL A 129 -11.75 -3.54 9.31
C VAL A 129 -10.79 -2.86 10.27
N LEU A 130 -10.43 -1.60 10.03
CA LEU A 130 -9.43 -0.86 10.82
C LEU A 130 -9.88 -0.62 12.27
N ALA A 131 -11.19 -0.50 12.53
CA ALA A 131 -11.72 -0.39 13.88
C ALA A 131 -11.48 -1.66 14.75
N ARG A 132 -11.38 -2.83 14.12
CA ARG A 132 -11.12 -4.11 14.79
C ARG A 132 -9.68 -4.58 14.64
N TYR A 133 -9.06 -4.25 13.53
CA TYR A 133 -7.71 -4.68 13.13
C TYR A 133 -6.87 -3.44 12.76
N PRO A 134 -6.52 -2.58 13.72
CA PRO A 134 -5.86 -1.28 13.45
C PRO A 134 -4.46 -1.42 12.84
N ARG A 135 -3.90 -2.63 12.81
CA ARG A 135 -2.62 -2.95 12.16
C ARG A 135 -2.79 -3.63 10.79
N ASP A 136 -3.99 -3.60 10.21
CA ASP A 136 -4.18 -4.10 8.85
C ASP A 136 -3.56 -3.13 7.84
N ALA A 137 -2.31 -3.42 7.46
CA ALA A 137 -1.53 -2.56 6.58
C ALA A 137 -2.09 -2.48 5.16
N MET A 138 -2.72 -3.57 4.65
CA MET A 138 -3.37 -3.54 3.34
C MET A 138 -4.61 -2.64 3.38
N ALA A 139 -5.45 -2.78 4.41
CA ALA A 139 -6.68 -1.99 4.52
C ALA A 139 -6.39 -0.49 4.64
N ILE A 140 -5.40 -0.10 5.48
CA ILE A 140 -5.05 1.32 5.64
C ILE A 140 -4.46 1.90 4.35
N GLN A 141 -3.60 1.15 3.65
CA GLN A 141 -3.01 1.60 2.38
C GLN A 141 -4.10 1.81 1.30
N CYS A 142 -4.98 0.83 1.11
CA CYS A 142 -6.07 0.94 0.14
C CYS A 142 -7.03 2.10 0.47
N ALA A 143 -7.39 2.24 1.74
CA ALA A 143 -8.27 3.33 2.16
C ALA A 143 -7.62 4.70 2.02
N HIS A 144 -6.32 4.82 2.32
CA HIS A 144 -5.53 6.04 2.15
C HIS A 144 -5.48 6.48 0.68
N LEU A 145 -5.14 5.56 -0.23
CA LEU A 145 -5.14 5.85 -1.67
C LEU A 145 -6.54 6.20 -2.19
N MET A 146 -7.58 5.54 -1.69
CA MET A 146 -8.95 5.83 -2.09
C MET A 146 -9.43 7.20 -1.58
N ASP A 147 -9.05 7.60 -0.38
CA ASP A 147 -9.33 8.95 0.14
C ASP A 147 -8.65 10.02 -0.74
N PHE A 148 -7.40 9.77 -1.16
CA PHE A 148 -6.69 10.63 -2.11
C PHE A 148 -7.44 10.72 -3.46
N PHE A 149 -7.79 9.58 -4.08
CA PHE A 149 -8.52 9.58 -5.37
C PHE A 149 -9.88 10.27 -5.29
N ARG A 150 -10.50 10.31 -4.13
CA ARG A 150 -11.77 11.02 -3.88
C ARG A 150 -11.61 12.49 -3.54
N GLY A 151 -10.38 12.96 -3.31
CA GLY A 151 -10.09 14.31 -2.82
C GLY A 151 -10.56 14.54 -1.37
N ASP A 152 -10.64 13.49 -0.56
CA ASP A 152 -11.08 13.53 0.83
C ASP A 152 -9.88 13.74 1.78
N ALA A 153 -9.27 14.93 1.73
CA ALA A 153 -8.08 15.27 2.51
C ALA A 153 -8.29 15.07 4.03
N VAL A 154 -9.48 15.31 4.54
CA VAL A 154 -9.78 15.14 5.96
C VAL A 154 -9.69 13.67 6.37
N ASN A 155 -10.30 12.76 5.62
CA ASN A 155 -10.17 11.33 5.90
C ASN A 155 -8.77 10.79 5.58
N LEU A 156 -8.10 11.31 4.57
CA LEU A 156 -6.70 10.98 4.26
C LEU A 156 -5.80 11.16 5.50
N ARG A 157 -5.97 12.23 6.26
CA ARG A 157 -5.31 12.51 7.53
C ARG A 157 -5.87 11.68 8.69
N ASP A 158 -7.18 11.76 8.90
CA ASP A 158 -7.82 11.29 10.13
C ASP A 158 -7.92 9.76 10.20
N ARG A 159 -7.97 9.06 9.05
CA ARG A 159 -7.99 7.61 9.01
C ARG A 159 -6.70 7.02 9.57
N VAL A 160 -5.55 7.54 9.17
CA VAL A 160 -4.27 7.15 9.76
C VAL A 160 -4.21 7.57 11.23
N GLY A 161 -4.68 8.80 11.54
CA GLY A 161 -4.75 9.32 12.91
C GLY A 161 -5.51 8.41 13.89
N ARG A 162 -6.55 7.70 13.43
CA ARG A 162 -7.33 6.77 14.26
C ARG A 162 -6.57 5.48 14.62
N VAL A 163 -5.62 5.06 13.80
CA VAL A 163 -4.90 3.77 13.99
C VAL A 163 -3.47 3.93 14.45
N ILE A 164 -2.85 5.11 14.29
CA ILE A 164 -1.42 5.34 14.54
C ILE A 164 -0.97 4.96 15.96
N GLN A 165 -1.83 5.10 16.96
CA GLN A 165 -1.55 4.72 18.35
C GLN A 165 -1.27 3.20 18.52
N HIS A 166 -1.61 2.37 17.55
CA HIS A 166 -1.34 0.93 17.55
C HIS A 166 -0.04 0.57 16.83
N TRP A 167 0.63 1.55 16.21
CA TRP A 167 1.85 1.39 15.45
C TRP A 167 3.05 1.99 16.19
N HIS A 168 4.18 1.32 16.13
CA HIS A 168 5.45 1.75 16.72
C HIS A 168 6.61 1.07 15.98
N GLU A 169 7.85 1.47 16.25
CA GLU A 169 9.04 1.05 15.50
C GLU A 169 9.25 -0.47 15.40
N SER A 170 8.75 -1.24 16.38
CA SER A 170 8.85 -2.70 16.32
C SER A 170 7.74 -3.36 15.46
N VAL A 171 6.79 -2.61 14.93
CA VAL A 171 5.76 -3.12 14.02
C VAL A 171 6.24 -2.94 12.58
N LEU A 172 6.34 -4.04 11.85
CA LEU A 172 6.80 -4.04 10.46
C LEU A 172 5.92 -3.13 9.59
N GLY A 173 6.56 -2.21 8.86
CA GLY A 173 5.88 -1.25 7.99
C GLY A 173 5.48 0.06 8.67
N TYR A 174 5.90 0.30 9.91
CA TYR A 174 5.57 1.54 10.64
C TYR A 174 5.99 2.81 9.91
N SER A 175 7.16 2.83 9.26
CA SER A 175 7.62 3.97 8.45
C SER A 175 6.61 4.37 7.37
N TYR A 176 6.07 3.39 6.64
CA TYR A 176 5.07 3.65 5.60
C TYR A 176 3.76 4.23 6.16
N ILE A 177 3.37 3.83 7.38
CA ILE A 177 2.20 4.42 8.06
C ILE A 177 2.49 5.87 8.45
N LEU A 178 3.72 6.18 8.89
CA LEU A 178 4.14 7.56 9.14
C LEU A 178 4.14 8.38 7.83
N GLY A 179 4.63 7.82 6.72
CA GLY A 179 4.58 8.48 5.41
C GLY A 179 3.15 8.83 4.99
N MET A 180 2.20 7.90 5.16
CA MET A 180 0.78 8.17 4.92
C MET A 180 0.23 9.26 5.84
N GLN A 181 0.63 9.27 7.12
CA GLN A 181 0.23 10.29 8.07
C GLN A 181 0.77 11.66 7.69
N ALA A 182 2.04 11.72 7.27
CA ALA A 182 2.68 12.95 6.81
C ALA A 182 1.94 13.53 5.61
N PHE A 183 1.66 12.70 4.60
CA PHE A 183 0.92 13.13 3.43
C PHE A 183 -0.49 13.61 3.78
N GLY A 184 -1.20 12.94 4.68
CA GLY A 184 -2.51 13.39 5.15
C GLY A 184 -2.47 14.74 5.89
N PHE A 185 -1.39 15.04 6.64
CA PHE A 185 -1.20 16.36 7.23
C PHE A 185 -0.88 17.42 6.18
N GLU A 186 -0.08 17.08 5.18
CA GLU A 186 0.27 17.97 4.08
C GLU A 186 -1.00 18.39 3.31
N GLU A 187 -1.81 17.44 2.87
CA GLU A 187 -3.08 17.69 2.17
C GLU A 187 -4.11 18.50 2.99
N CYS A 188 -3.91 18.56 4.32
CA CYS A 188 -4.67 19.42 5.22
C CYS A 188 -3.95 20.73 5.57
N ASN A 189 -2.92 21.12 4.84
CA ASN A 189 -2.11 22.34 5.03
C ASN A 189 -1.44 22.43 6.43
N GLN A 190 -1.14 21.29 7.05
CA GLN A 190 -0.43 21.23 8.33
C GLN A 190 1.05 20.89 8.10
N TYR A 191 1.73 21.73 7.34
CA TYR A 191 3.07 21.49 6.78
C TYR A 191 4.13 21.18 7.84
N ASP A 192 4.17 21.90 8.97
CA ASP A 192 5.16 21.66 10.03
C ASP A 192 5.06 20.23 10.59
N LYS A 193 3.83 19.73 10.78
CA LYS A 193 3.61 18.35 11.24
C LYS A 193 3.93 17.32 10.16
N ALA A 194 3.57 17.62 8.92
CA ALA A 194 3.86 16.76 7.78
C ALA A 194 5.38 16.58 7.66
N GLU A 195 6.14 17.65 7.71
CA GLU A 195 7.62 17.65 7.63
C GLU A 195 8.25 16.87 8.79
N GLU A 196 7.81 17.11 10.04
CA GLU A 196 8.29 16.37 11.21
C GLU A 196 8.08 14.86 11.07
N ILE A 197 6.88 14.45 10.67
CA ILE A 197 6.52 13.03 10.58
C ILE A 197 7.19 12.35 9.39
N ALA A 198 7.29 13.01 8.23
CA ALA A 198 7.97 12.47 7.07
C ALA A 198 9.47 12.28 7.34
N ASN A 199 10.13 13.22 8.00
CA ASN A 199 11.53 13.06 8.41
C ASN A 199 11.69 11.87 9.37
N LYS A 200 10.80 11.70 10.34
CA LYS A 200 10.82 10.53 11.23
C LYS A 200 10.65 9.21 10.45
N ALA A 201 9.78 9.17 9.44
CA ALA A 201 9.62 8.00 8.59
C ALA A 201 10.94 7.66 7.86
N LEU A 202 11.61 8.67 7.31
CA LEU A 202 12.89 8.52 6.59
C LEU A 202 14.09 8.19 7.48
N GLU A 203 14.04 8.49 8.79
CA GLU A 203 15.02 8.01 9.77
C GLU A 203 14.90 6.49 9.96
N ILE A 204 13.68 5.93 9.87
CA ILE A 204 13.40 4.50 10.04
C ILE A 204 13.65 3.74 8.73
N GLU A 205 13.14 4.26 7.62
CA GLU A 205 13.26 3.67 6.27
C GLU A 205 13.70 4.75 5.26
N PRO A 206 15.01 4.90 5.05
CA PRO A 206 15.53 5.91 4.12
C PRO A 206 14.99 5.79 2.69
N ARG A 207 14.56 4.59 2.29
CA ARG A 207 14.05 4.30 0.94
C ARG A 207 12.54 4.51 0.78
N ASP A 208 11.86 5.08 1.78
CA ASP A 208 10.44 5.38 1.69
C ASP A 208 10.17 6.56 0.71
N GLY A 209 9.95 6.20 -0.55
CA GLY A 209 9.64 7.17 -1.62
C GLY A 209 8.36 7.97 -1.38
N TRP A 210 7.41 7.44 -0.61
CA TRP A 210 6.18 8.15 -0.27
C TRP A 210 6.44 9.27 0.75
N SER A 211 7.32 9.03 1.72
CA SER A 211 7.73 10.08 2.67
C SER A 211 8.58 11.17 2.00
N VAL A 212 9.44 10.83 1.02
CA VAL A 212 10.14 11.81 0.18
C VAL A 212 9.13 12.67 -0.60
N HIS A 213 8.11 12.04 -1.18
CA HIS A 213 7.03 12.72 -1.88
C HIS A 213 6.26 13.71 -0.97
N ALA A 214 5.91 13.28 0.25
CA ALA A 214 5.23 14.16 1.21
C ALA A 214 6.08 15.40 1.55
N LEU A 215 7.40 15.25 1.71
CA LEU A 215 8.32 16.38 1.91
C LEU A 215 8.41 17.29 0.68
N ALA A 216 8.44 16.71 -0.52
CA ALA A 216 8.43 17.49 -1.75
C ALA A 216 7.19 18.39 -1.84
N HIS A 217 6.00 17.85 -1.54
CA HIS A 217 4.76 18.63 -1.46
C HIS A 217 4.84 19.74 -0.44
N VAL A 218 5.32 19.47 0.79
CA VAL A 218 5.48 20.50 1.83
C VAL A 218 6.35 21.65 1.34
N MET A 219 7.50 21.33 0.73
CA MET A 219 8.45 22.35 0.26
C MET A 219 7.90 23.12 -0.94
N GLU A 220 7.18 22.47 -1.85
CA GLU A 220 6.51 23.10 -2.98
C GLU A 220 5.45 24.10 -2.49
N MET A 221 4.56 23.67 -1.59
CA MET A 221 3.48 24.51 -1.07
C MET A 221 3.97 25.69 -0.22
N GLN A 222 5.16 25.58 0.37
CA GLN A 222 5.79 26.66 1.14
C GLN A 222 6.74 27.54 0.30
N GLY A 223 6.91 27.25 -0.99
CA GLY A 223 7.84 27.98 -1.86
C GLY A 223 9.32 27.73 -1.55
N ARG A 224 9.65 26.64 -0.88
CA ARG A 224 11.02 26.20 -0.51
C ARG A 224 11.63 25.35 -1.64
N TYR A 225 11.59 25.86 -2.86
CA TYR A 225 11.91 25.08 -4.06
C TYR A 225 13.37 24.62 -4.10
N GLU A 226 14.34 25.46 -3.64
CA GLU A 226 15.77 25.06 -3.59
C GLU A 226 16.00 23.91 -2.61
N GLU A 227 15.38 23.99 -1.42
CA GLU A 227 15.47 22.91 -0.42
C GLU A 227 14.84 21.62 -0.93
N GLY A 228 13.68 21.72 -1.62
CA GLY A 228 13.01 20.57 -2.24
C GLY A 228 13.87 19.89 -3.30
N LYS A 229 14.48 20.68 -4.17
CA LYS A 229 15.43 20.19 -5.18
C LYS A 229 16.62 19.49 -4.52
N ASP A 230 17.25 20.11 -3.53
CA ASP A 230 18.40 19.56 -2.83
C ASP A 230 18.06 18.27 -2.07
N LEU A 231 16.88 18.23 -1.41
CA LEU A 231 16.37 17.01 -0.77
C LEU A 231 16.26 15.87 -1.76
N MET A 232 15.58 16.09 -2.88
CA MET A 232 15.32 15.03 -3.85
C MET A 232 16.60 14.53 -4.51
N LEU A 233 17.51 15.43 -4.91
CA LEU A 233 18.78 15.06 -5.52
C LEU A 233 19.73 14.34 -4.56
N SER A 234 19.84 14.82 -3.31
CA SER A 234 20.71 14.18 -2.31
C SER A 234 20.28 12.78 -1.93
N ARG A 235 19.00 12.46 -2.10
CA ARG A 235 18.39 11.16 -1.78
C ARG A 235 18.02 10.32 -3.00
N GLU A 236 18.42 10.74 -4.21
CA GLU A 236 18.06 10.04 -5.45
C GLU A 236 18.34 8.53 -5.39
N GLN A 237 19.46 8.13 -4.80
CA GLN A 237 19.84 6.71 -4.68
C GLN A 237 18.96 5.92 -3.70
N ASP A 238 18.25 6.60 -2.81
CA ASP A 238 17.32 5.96 -1.87
C ASP A 238 15.98 5.65 -2.55
N TRP A 239 15.41 6.61 -3.27
CA TRP A 239 14.03 6.52 -3.75
C TRP A 239 13.88 6.20 -5.26
N ALA A 240 14.92 6.38 -6.08
CA ALA A 240 14.76 6.26 -7.53
C ALA A 240 15.06 4.85 -8.09
N PRO A 241 16.15 4.14 -7.73
CA PRO A 241 16.47 2.86 -8.36
C PRO A 241 15.42 1.79 -8.05
N ASP A 242 14.92 1.10 -9.11
CA ASP A 242 14.01 -0.03 -9.02
C ASP A 242 12.68 0.25 -8.28
N ASN A 243 12.27 1.51 -8.18
CA ASN A 243 11.05 1.95 -7.50
C ASN A 243 9.98 2.37 -8.51
N GLY A 244 8.80 1.73 -8.45
CA GLY A 244 7.68 2.03 -9.34
C GLY A 244 7.07 3.43 -9.16
N PHE A 245 7.33 4.09 -8.04
CA PHE A 245 6.88 5.46 -7.74
C PHE A 245 7.91 6.53 -8.15
N ALA A 246 9.10 6.13 -8.61
CA ALA A 246 10.18 7.06 -8.96
C ALA A 246 9.78 8.08 -10.02
N SER A 247 9.01 7.67 -11.04
CA SER A 247 8.55 8.58 -12.10
C SER A 247 7.76 9.77 -11.55
N HIS A 248 6.96 9.55 -10.52
CA HIS A 248 6.20 10.61 -9.86
C HIS A 248 7.10 11.55 -9.04
N ASN A 249 8.08 11.01 -8.33
CA ASN A 249 9.06 11.82 -7.62
C ASN A 249 9.96 12.62 -8.59
N TRP A 250 10.34 12.05 -9.75
CA TRP A 250 11.03 12.80 -10.80
C TRP A 250 10.18 13.95 -11.34
N TRP A 251 8.86 13.78 -11.41
CA TRP A 251 7.95 14.85 -11.81
C TRP A 251 7.98 16.01 -10.80
N HIS A 252 7.97 15.74 -9.48
CA HIS A 252 8.14 16.79 -8.46
C HIS A 252 9.49 17.51 -8.58
N LEU A 253 10.57 16.78 -8.84
CA LEU A 253 11.87 17.42 -9.09
C LEU A 253 11.82 18.32 -10.32
N ALA A 254 11.11 17.92 -11.39
CA ALA A 254 10.94 18.76 -12.55
C ALA A 254 10.14 20.05 -12.25
N LEU A 255 9.12 19.97 -11.36
CA LEU A 255 8.40 21.16 -10.90
C LEU A 255 9.33 22.14 -10.18
N PHE A 256 10.23 21.67 -9.30
CA PHE A 256 11.23 22.53 -8.65
C PHE A 256 12.16 23.22 -9.65
N HIS A 257 12.57 22.52 -10.70
CA HIS A 257 13.34 23.16 -11.80
C HIS A 257 12.52 24.22 -12.54
N ILE A 258 11.23 23.96 -12.77
CA ILE A 258 10.32 24.93 -13.43
C ILE A 258 10.17 26.19 -12.60
N GLU A 259 10.00 26.07 -11.28
CA GLU A 259 9.87 27.20 -10.35
C GLU A 259 11.16 28.05 -10.29
N HIS A 260 12.32 27.45 -10.60
CA HIS A 260 13.60 28.14 -10.76
C HIS A 260 13.87 28.64 -12.18
N GLU A 261 12.89 28.55 -13.09
CA GLU A 261 13.02 28.88 -14.51
C GLU A 261 14.13 28.08 -15.24
N ASP A 262 14.56 26.93 -14.65
CA ASP A 262 15.53 26.00 -15.24
C ASP A 262 14.81 24.97 -16.14
N PHE A 263 14.14 25.46 -17.16
CA PHE A 263 13.42 24.63 -18.12
C PHE A 263 14.30 23.58 -18.82
N PRO A 264 15.59 23.85 -19.14
CA PRO A 264 16.45 22.81 -19.74
C PRO A 264 16.63 21.58 -18.83
N SER A 265 16.73 21.77 -17.51
CA SER A 265 16.84 20.64 -16.57
C SER A 265 15.52 19.89 -16.42
N ALA A 266 14.39 20.59 -16.39
CA ALA A 266 13.07 19.95 -16.35
C ALA A 266 12.84 19.07 -17.61
N VAL A 267 13.19 19.57 -18.79
CA VAL A 267 13.08 18.79 -20.05
C VAL A 267 14.02 17.57 -20.04
N ARG A 268 15.26 17.72 -19.55
CA ARG A 268 16.17 16.57 -19.42
C ARG A 268 15.61 15.48 -18.52
N LEU A 269 15.02 15.85 -17.39
CA LEU A 269 14.38 14.86 -16.50
C LEU A 269 13.25 14.10 -17.23
N TYR A 270 12.43 14.81 -17.99
CA TYR A 270 11.35 14.19 -18.77
C TYR A 270 11.88 13.21 -19.84
N ASP A 271 13.00 13.56 -20.50
CA ASP A 271 13.56 12.75 -21.58
C ASP A 271 14.37 11.54 -21.07
N GLU A 272 14.95 11.61 -19.86
CA GLU A 272 15.95 10.65 -19.38
C GLU A 272 15.42 9.73 -18.27
N LYS A 273 14.32 10.12 -17.57
CA LYS A 273 13.81 9.44 -16.38
C LYS A 273 12.37 8.99 -16.58
#